data_badf379819818d3420b3eea59bbc49cc
#
_entry.id   badf379819818d3420b3eea59bbc49cc
#
_cell.length_a   1.000
_cell.length_b   1.000
_cell.length_c   1.000
_cell.angle_alpha   90.00
_cell.angle_beta   90.00
_cell.angle_gamma   90.00
#
_symmetry.space_group_name_H-M   'P 1'
#
loop_
_entity.id
_entity.type
_entity.pdbx_description
1 polymer ?
#
loop_
_entity_poly.entity_id
_entity_poly.type
_entity_poly.pdbx_seq_one_letter_code
_entity_poly.pdbx_strand_id
1 'polypeptide(L)'
;MVQQNENNSRRRNRSNNESDASSPRDRLAEELRKQKFAYIIGGSLIGIIILIVLIGYYREFYTPPRVVAGEVRGVTFTMGDLVQRIRVLQGLNRYQEDYTLDLSSTPFEFLQKLIHVEILKQAAPGLGISISESEIEEELKKQFYPEIQPGQETGSNQLEQEFQSNYSSFLTATNLTKSEYESILGEVLRERKLTLSFFATIESPQAQTEIALIVLDRYSGTPPEELRGRIETEGFEAIAAELNQSDGYFGWVPEKAFPEFNDFLYPSEGEAPKIGTISDPIIQDSGVFIVKILSYDESKEVEDPVKYKLAMEAVKTWQATQLQTGSEDGWVKINFNSDKYAWVTNQVKLTAPRTNN
;
A
#
# COMPACT_ATOMS: atom_id res chain seq x y z
N MET A 1 -32.55 -77.07 -80.17
CA MET A 1 -33.99 -76.73 -80.48
C MET A 1 -34.10 -75.27 -80.33
N VAL A 2 -34.20 -74.65 -81.44
CA VAL A 2 -35.28 -73.81 -81.97
C VAL A 2 -35.20 -72.40 -81.36
N GLN A 3 -34.63 -71.49 -82.08
CA GLN A 3 -35.21 -70.57 -83.10
C GLN A 3 -35.87 -69.34 -82.44
N GLN A 4 -35.36 -68.24 -82.81
CA GLN A 4 -35.86 -67.17 -83.73
C GLN A 4 -36.60 -66.09 -82.95
N ASN A 5 -36.66 -64.91 -83.26
CA ASN A 5 -36.26 -64.07 -84.41
C ASN A 5 -36.57 -62.61 -83.98
N GLU A 6 -35.80 -61.73 -84.45
CA GLU A 6 -36.11 -60.56 -85.28
C GLU A 6 -36.75 -59.31 -84.62
N ASN A 7 -36.06 -58.33 -84.85
CA ASN A 7 -36.42 -57.08 -85.61
C ASN A 7 -36.84 -55.81 -84.83
N ASN A 8 -36.04 -54.84 -85.10
CA ASN A 8 -36.35 -53.45 -85.47
C ASN A 8 -37.12 -52.52 -84.55
N SER A 9 -36.43 -51.54 -84.10
CA SER A 9 -36.61 -50.24 -84.80
C SER A 9 -35.74 -49.16 -84.15
N ARG A 10 -35.01 -48.49 -85.01
CA ARG A 10 -34.32 -47.25 -84.75
C ARG A 10 -35.31 -46.21 -84.27
N ARG A 11 -35.23 -45.69 -83.01
CA ARG A 11 -35.71 -44.39 -82.69
C ARG A 11 -34.55 -43.61 -82.05
N ARG A 12 -34.04 -42.63 -82.79
CA ARG A 12 -33.17 -41.54 -82.36
C ARG A 12 -33.92 -40.82 -81.30
N ASN A 13 -33.48 -40.93 -80.05
CA ASN A 13 -33.78 -39.92 -79.04
C ASN A 13 -32.62 -38.94 -79.05
N ARG A 14 -32.85 -37.77 -79.68
CA ARG A 14 -32.06 -36.57 -79.46
C ARG A 14 -32.33 -36.17 -78.02
N SER A 15 -31.33 -36.38 -77.16
CA SER A 15 -31.25 -35.70 -75.86
C SER A 15 -31.01 -34.20 -76.14
N ASN A 16 -32.04 -33.41 -75.96
CA ASN A 16 -31.90 -31.98 -75.86
C ASN A 16 -31.00 -31.67 -74.70
N ASN A 17 -29.72 -31.37 -75.00
CA ASN A 17 -28.89 -30.56 -74.14
C ASN A 17 -29.47 -29.12 -74.23
N GLU A 18 -30.52 -28.83 -73.49
CA GLU A 18 -30.86 -27.45 -73.14
C GLU A 18 -29.68 -26.98 -72.25
N SER A 19 -28.70 -26.39 -72.89
CA SER A 19 -27.75 -25.51 -72.22
C SER A 19 -28.60 -24.39 -71.56
N ASP A 20 -28.74 -24.49 -70.26
CA ASP A 20 -29.28 -23.45 -69.38
C ASP A 20 -28.42 -22.20 -69.54
N ALA A 21 -28.59 -21.49 -70.64
CA ALA A 21 -27.99 -20.20 -70.86
C ALA A 21 -28.77 -19.20 -69.98
N SER A 22 -28.39 -19.17 -68.67
CA SER A 22 -28.86 -18.15 -67.75
C SER A 22 -28.68 -16.78 -68.41
N SER A 23 -29.75 -16.00 -68.44
CA SER A 23 -29.76 -14.70 -69.09
C SER A 23 -28.65 -13.79 -68.50
N PRO A 24 -28.04 -12.88 -69.26
CA PRO A 24 -27.05 -11.95 -68.72
C PRO A 24 -27.50 -11.22 -67.46
N ARG A 25 -28.83 -11.03 -67.32
CA ARG A 25 -29.45 -10.42 -66.11
C ARG A 25 -29.44 -11.37 -64.92
N ASP A 26 -29.61 -12.67 -65.10
CA ASP A 26 -29.57 -13.67 -64.02
C ASP A 26 -28.15 -13.89 -63.51
N ARG A 27 -27.13 -13.84 -64.38
CA ARG A 27 -25.72 -13.90 -64.03
C ARG A 27 -25.29 -12.68 -63.21
N LEU A 28 -25.71 -11.46 -63.60
CA LEU A 28 -25.47 -10.24 -62.85
C LEU A 28 -26.15 -10.25 -61.47
N ALA A 29 -27.38 -10.78 -61.39
CA ALA A 29 -28.11 -10.90 -60.12
C ALA A 29 -27.44 -11.94 -59.18
N GLU A 30 -26.88 -13.00 -59.73
CA GLU A 30 -26.15 -14.04 -59.00
C GLU A 30 -24.78 -13.52 -58.49
N GLU A 31 -24.05 -12.76 -59.30
CA GLU A 31 -22.81 -12.10 -58.92
C GLU A 31 -23.04 -11.06 -57.85
N LEU A 32 -24.07 -10.24 -57.96
CA LEU A 32 -24.45 -9.24 -56.93
C LEU A 32 -24.89 -9.93 -55.63
N ARG A 33 -25.56 -11.07 -55.69
CA ARG A 33 -25.84 -11.88 -54.49
C ARG A 33 -24.58 -12.45 -53.87
N LYS A 34 -23.68 -12.98 -54.63
CA LYS A 34 -22.37 -13.51 -54.14
C LYS A 34 -21.54 -12.37 -53.53
N GLN A 35 -21.48 -11.22 -54.13
CA GLN A 35 -20.82 -10.03 -53.56
C GLN A 35 -21.48 -9.59 -52.26
N LYS A 36 -22.80 -9.50 -52.20
CA LYS A 36 -23.52 -9.16 -50.94
C LYS A 36 -23.22 -10.19 -49.84
N PHE A 37 -23.22 -11.47 -50.15
CA PHE A 37 -22.86 -12.53 -49.21
C PHE A 37 -21.42 -12.41 -48.76
N ALA A 38 -20.47 -12.12 -49.67
CA ALA A 38 -19.08 -11.91 -49.34
C ALA A 38 -18.88 -10.69 -48.42
N TYR A 39 -19.59 -9.57 -48.68
CA TYR A 39 -19.56 -8.40 -47.80
C TYR A 39 -20.21 -8.66 -46.43
N ILE A 40 -21.30 -9.44 -46.37
CA ILE A 40 -21.96 -9.80 -45.11
C ILE A 40 -21.01 -10.71 -44.30
N ILE A 41 -20.41 -11.72 -44.92
CA ILE A 41 -19.47 -12.62 -44.24
C ILE A 41 -18.20 -11.86 -43.78
N GLY A 42 -17.63 -11.06 -44.69
CA GLY A 42 -16.45 -10.23 -44.35
C GLY A 42 -16.76 -9.20 -43.26
N GLY A 43 -17.89 -8.51 -43.35
CA GLY A 43 -18.35 -7.57 -42.34
C GLY A 43 -18.61 -8.24 -40.98
N SER A 44 -19.25 -9.44 -40.98
CA SER A 44 -19.47 -10.23 -39.76
C SER A 44 -18.16 -10.65 -39.11
N LEU A 45 -17.18 -11.08 -39.88
CA LEU A 45 -15.86 -11.48 -39.37
C LEU A 45 -15.12 -10.31 -38.74
N ILE A 46 -15.13 -9.16 -39.42
CA ILE A 46 -14.57 -7.92 -38.85
C ILE A 46 -15.33 -7.51 -37.58
N GLY A 47 -16.65 -7.59 -37.58
CA GLY A 47 -17.48 -7.31 -36.40
C GLY A 47 -17.16 -8.21 -35.21
N ILE A 48 -16.92 -9.51 -35.44
CA ILE A 48 -16.51 -10.46 -34.39
C ILE A 48 -15.13 -10.11 -33.85
N ILE A 49 -14.18 -9.77 -34.74
CA ILE A 49 -12.83 -9.38 -34.31
C ILE A 49 -12.89 -8.12 -33.42
N ILE A 50 -13.64 -7.10 -33.85
CA ILE A 50 -13.84 -5.86 -33.06
C ILE A 50 -14.48 -6.20 -31.72
N LEU A 51 -15.46 -7.05 -31.69
CA LEU A 51 -16.18 -7.45 -30.47
C LEU A 51 -15.25 -8.21 -29.51
N ILE A 52 -14.40 -9.10 -30.00
CA ILE A 52 -13.38 -9.81 -29.20
C ILE A 52 -12.39 -8.80 -28.61
N VAL A 53 -11.92 -7.84 -29.41
CA VAL A 53 -11.00 -6.80 -28.95
C VAL A 53 -11.66 -5.91 -27.89
N LEU A 54 -12.92 -5.51 -28.09
CA LEU A 54 -13.68 -4.71 -27.12
C LEU A 54 -13.92 -5.46 -25.81
N ILE A 55 -14.29 -6.75 -25.88
CA ILE A 55 -14.44 -7.59 -24.68
C ILE A 55 -13.11 -7.76 -23.97
N GLY A 56 -12.03 -8.02 -24.71
CA GLY A 56 -10.67 -8.11 -24.15
C GLY A 56 -10.28 -6.81 -23.46
N TYR A 57 -10.45 -5.68 -24.12
CA TYR A 57 -10.17 -4.36 -23.52
C TYR A 57 -11.02 -4.10 -22.26
N TYR A 58 -12.33 -4.41 -22.33
CA TYR A 58 -13.23 -4.23 -21.17
C TYR A 58 -12.80 -5.07 -19.97
N ARG A 59 -12.42 -6.35 -20.19
CA ARG A 59 -12.00 -7.25 -19.11
C ARG A 59 -10.64 -6.91 -18.55
N GLU A 60 -9.71 -6.43 -19.37
CA GLU A 60 -8.31 -6.18 -18.96
C GLU A 60 -8.11 -4.78 -18.38
N PHE A 61 -8.77 -3.76 -18.94
CA PHE A 61 -8.50 -2.36 -18.58
C PHE A 61 -9.66 -1.68 -17.87
N TYR A 62 -10.90 -2.03 -18.17
CA TYR A 62 -12.05 -1.34 -17.61
C TYR A 62 -12.53 -1.93 -16.29
N THR A 63 -12.63 -3.25 -16.20
CA THR A 63 -13.18 -3.95 -15.03
C THR A 63 -12.24 -3.97 -13.83
N PRO A 64 -10.94 -4.34 -13.96
CA PRO A 64 -10.08 -4.55 -12.80
C PRO A 64 -9.91 -3.33 -11.89
N PRO A 65 -9.74 -2.08 -12.39
CA PRO A 65 -9.63 -0.92 -11.52
C PRO A 65 -10.84 -0.70 -10.61
N ARG A 66 -12.01 -1.20 -11.01
CA ARG A 66 -13.30 -1.02 -10.30
C ARG A 66 -13.64 -2.15 -9.34
N VAL A 67 -12.83 -3.19 -9.32
CA VAL A 67 -13.01 -4.31 -8.40
C VAL A 67 -12.71 -3.85 -6.99
N VAL A 68 -13.63 -4.15 -6.05
CA VAL A 68 -13.46 -3.80 -4.64
C VAL A 68 -12.37 -4.67 -4.02
N ALA A 69 -11.39 -4.02 -3.40
CA ALA A 69 -10.31 -4.62 -2.63
C ALA A 69 -10.61 -4.64 -1.13
N GLY A 70 -11.33 -3.64 -0.63
CA GLY A 70 -11.73 -3.53 0.78
C GLY A 70 -12.96 -2.66 0.95
N GLU A 71 -13.61 -2.77 2.11
CA GLU A 71 -14.81 -2.00 2.49
C GLU A 71 -14.78 -1.72 3.99
N VAL A 72 -15.16 -0.48 4.38
CA VAL A 72 -15.35 -0.08 5.79
C VAL A 72 -16.71 0.60 5.91
N ARG A 73 -17.67 -0.03 6.60
CA ARG A 73 -19.04 0.48 6.82
C ARG A 73 -19.67 1.09 5.54
N GLY A 74 -19.57 0.38 4.41
CA GLY A 74 -20.14 0.79 3.12
C GLY A 74 -19.23 1.70 2.27
N VAL A 75 -18.13 2.22 2.79
CA VAL A 75 -17.12 2.91 1.99
C VAL A 75 -16.20 1.86 1.36
N THR A 76 -16.18 1.80 0.04
CA THR A 76 -15.41 0.81 -0.72
C THR A 76 -14.09 1.38 -1.22
N PHE A 77 -13.04 0.57 -1.17
CA PHE A 77 -11.75 0.83 -1.77
C PHE A 77 -11.57 -0.11 -2.96
N THR A 78 -11.40 0.45 -4.13
CA THR A 78 -11.17 -0.33 -5.35
C THR A 78 -9.69 -0.60 -5.57
N MET A 79 -9.39 -1.52 -6.47
CA MET A 79 -8.00 -1.75 -6.89
C MET A 79 -7.40 -0.50 -7.59
N GLY A 80 -8.24 0.30 -8.25
CA GLY A 80 -7.82 1.58 -8.82
C GLY A 80 -7.40 2.59 -7.76
N ASP A 81 -8.17 2.72 -6.67
CA ASP A 81 -7.84 3.59 -5.55
C ASP A 81 -6.50 3.18 -4.91
N LEU A 82 -6.27 1.87 -4.75
CA LEU A 82 -5.03 1.34 -4.21
C LEU A 82 -3.82 1.66 -5.12
N VAL A 83 -3.96 1.46 -6.43
CA VAL A 83 -2.91 1.83 -7.40
C VAL A 83 -2.64 3.33 -7.34
N GLN A 84 -3.67 4.17 -7.30
CA GLN A 84 -3.51 5.61 -7.19
C GLN A 84 -2.77 6.00 -5.91
N ARG A 85 -3.12 5.40 -4.78
CA ARG A 85 -2.48 5.69 -3.50
C ARG A 85 -1.00 5.30 -3.46
N ILE A 86 -0.64 4.15 -4.03
CA ILE A 86 0.75 3.71 -4.14
C ILE A 86 1.54 4.65 -5.08
N ARG A 87 0.94 5.13 -6.17
CA ARG A 87 1.57 6.13 -7.05
C ARG A 87 1.86 7.44 -6.35
N VAL A 88 0.94 7.89 -5.51
CA VAL A 88 1.15 9.08 -4.66
C VAL A 88 2.41 8.89 -3.80
N LEU A 89 2.53 7.74 -3.15
CA LEU A 89 3.71 7.43 -2.35
C LEU A 89 4.99 7.41 -3.19
N GLN A 90 4.94 6.81 -4.38
CA GLN A 90 6.09 6.82 -5.30
C GLN A 90 6.51 8.24 -5.68
N GLY A 91 5.53 9.14 -5.89
CA GLY A 91 5.79 10.56 -6.15
C GLY A 91 6.48 11.24 -4.96
N LEU A 92 5.95 11.04 -3.74
CA LEU A 92 6.51 11.60 -2.51
C LEU A 92 7.93 11.09 -2.25
N ASN A 93 8.14 9.79 -2.34
CA ASN A 93 9.46 9.18 -2.09
C ASN A 93 10.53 9.67 -3.07
N ARG A 94 10.15 9.85 -4.35
CA ARG A 94 11.07 10.41 -5.35
C ARG A 94 11.47 11.84 -5.05
N TYR A 95 10.54 12.63 -4.56
CA TYR A 95 10.82 14.02 -4.20
C TYR A 95 11.76 14.09 -2.98
N GLN A 96 11.64 13.15 -2.05
CA GLN A 96 12.40 13.17 -0.81
C GLN A 96 13.79 12.56 -0.95
N GLU A 97 14.00 11.42 -1.63
CA GLU A 97 15.35 10.82 -1.77
C GLU A 97 15.36 9.51 -2.59
N ASP A 98 15.13 9.49 -3.86
CA ASP A 98 15.37 8.30 -4.74
C ASP A 98 15.06 6.90 -4.14
N TYR A 99 14.16 6.83 -3.17
CA TYR A 99 13.80 5.59 -2.48
C TYR A 99 12.88 4.76 -3.36
N THR A 100 13.33 3.55 -3.71
CA THR A 100 12.49 2.59 -4.44
C THR A 100 11.60 1.82 -3.47
N LEU A 101 10.28 1.87 -3.72
CA LEU A 101 9.32 1.08 -2.95
C LEU A 101 9.53 -0.42 -3.17
N ASP A 102 9.60 -1.16 -2.08
CA ASP A 102 9.47 -2.61 -2.12
C ASP A 102 8.02 -2.99 -2.41
N LEU A 103 7.74 -3.45 -3.63
CA LEU A 103 6.40 -3.86 -4.04
C LEU A 103 6.02 -5.25 -3.52
N SER A 104 6.87 -5.94 -2.75
CA SER A 104 6.57 -7.26 -2.20
C SER A 104 5.53 -7.22 -1.08
N SER A 105 5.49 -6.13 -0.29
CA SER A 105 4.53 -5.94 0.82
C SER A 105 3.62 -4.73 0.61
N THR A 106 4.09 -3.71 -0.10
CA THR A 106 3.43 -2.41 -0.28
C THR A 106 1.93 -2.48 -0.60
N PRO A 107 1.41 -3.31 -1.53
CA PRO A 107 -0.01 -3.33 -1.83
C PRO A 107 -0.88 -3.76 -0.65
N PHE A 108 -0.41 -4.69 0.19
CA PHE A 108 -1.13 -5.13 1.39
C PHE A 108 -1.11 -4.05 2.47
N GLU A 109 0.06 -3.50 2.75
CA GLU A 109 0.26 -2.45 3.74
C GLU A 109 -0.60 -1.21 3.41
N PHE A 110 -0.64 -0.83 2.14
CA PHE A 110 -1.45 0.31 1.71
C PHE A 110 -2.95 0.05 1.78
N LEU A 111 -3.41 -1.15 1.48
CA LEU A 111 -4.82 -1.50 1.68
C LEU A 111 -5.18 -1.43 3.17
N GLN A 112 -4.34 -1.96 4.06
CA GLN A 112 -4.54 -1.84 5.50
C GLN A 112 -4.53 -0.37 5.94
N LYS A 113 -3.59 0.43 5.42
CA LYS A 113 -3.53 1.87 5.72
C LYS A 113 -4.80 2.60 5.28
N LEU A 114 -5.31 2.35 4.08
CA LEU A 114 -6.59 2.92 3.62
C LEU A 114 -7.76 2.55 4.54
N ILE A 115 -7.81 1.29 4.98
CA ILE A 115 -8.82 0.80 5.92
C ILE A 115 -8.68 1.52 7.27
N HIS A 116 -7.49 1.62 7.84
CA HIS A 116 -7.24 2.31 9.11
C HIS A 116 -7.57 3.79 9.04
N VAL A 117 -7.20 4.46 7.94
CA VAL A 117 -7.53 5.88 7.70
C VAL A 117 -9.05 6.09 7.68
N GLU A 118 -9.80 5.21 7.00
CA GLU A 118 -11.25 5.33 6.93
C GLU A 118 -11.91 4.98 8.28
N ILE A 119 -11.43 3.97 8.99
CA ILE A 119 -11.87 3.65 10.35
C ILE A 119 -11.71 4.87 11.26
N LEU A 120 -10.51 5.47 11.25
CA LEU A 120 -10.23 6.65 12.07
C LEU A 120 -11.09 7.86 11.64
N LYS A 121 -11.26 8.08 10.34
CA LYS A 121 -12.10 9.17 9.82
C LYS A 121 -13.53 9.06 10.29
N GLN A 122 -14.10 7.84 10.34
CA GLN A 122 -15.45 7.60 10.82
C GLN A 122 -15.56 7.64 12.36
N ALA A 123 -14.51 7.23 13.07
CA ALA A 123 -14.47 7.27 14.53
C ALA A 123 -14.16 8.67 15.09
N ALA A 124 -13.45 9.50 14.33
CA ALA A 124 -12.93 10.80 14.76
C ALA A 124 -13.96 11.73 15.43
N PRO A 125 -15.21 11.89 14.92
CA PRO A 125 -16.21 12.72 15.60
C PRO A 125 -16.55 12.23 17.00
N GLY A 126 -16.65 10.91 17.19
CA GLY A 126 -16.91 10.29 18.50
C GLY A 126 -15.72 10.42 19.47
N LEU A 127 -14.52 10.61 18.95
CA LEU A 127 -13.29 10.85 19.72
C LEU A 127 -13.02 12.34 19.95
N GLY A 128 -13.91 13.24 19.49
CA GLY A 128 -13.71 14.68 19.57
C GLY A 128 -12.62 15.20 18.62
N ILE A 129 -12.24 14.43 17.61
CA ILE A 129 -11.21 14.79 16.64
C ILE A 129 -11.86 15.37 15.39
N SER A 130 -11.52 16.62 15.07
CA SER A 130 -11.91 17.31 13.84
C SER A 130 -10.67 17.97 13.23
N ILE A 131 -10.65 18.10 11.91
CA ILE A 131 -9.59 18.79 11.17
C ILE A 131 -10.25 19.95 10.42
N SER A 132 -9.78 21.17 10.67
CA SER A 132 -10.22 22.37 9.97
C SER A 132 -9.34 22.67 8.74
N GLU A 133 -9.88 23.46 7.82
CA GLU A 133 -9.11 23.96 6.68
C GLU A 133 -7.91 24.81 7.11
N SER A 134 -8.06 25.59 8.20
CA SER A 134 -6.96 26.38 8.75
C SER A 134 -5.81 25.53 9.26
N GLU A 135 -6.07 24.37 9.86
CA GLU A 135 -5.02 23.45 10.32
C GLU A 135 -4.25 22.83 9.12
N ILE A 136 -4.97 22.54 8.03
CA ILE A 136 -4.33 22.07 6.78
C ILE A 136 -3.45 23.19 6.20
N GLU A 137 -3.95 24.42 6.15
CA GLU A 137 -3.18 25.56 5.66
C GLU A 137 -1.96 25.86 6.53
N GLU A 138 -2.07 25.78 7.85
CA GLU A 138 -0.94 25.92 8.77
C GLU A 138 0.13 24.85 8.53
N GLU A 139 -0.28 23.59 8.30
CA GLU A 139 0.64 22.50 8.03
C GLU A 139 1.33 22.68 6.68
N LEU A 140 0.60 23.16 5.65
CA LEU A 140 1.18 23.53 4.35
C LEU A 140 2.21 24.67 4.51
N LYS A 141 1.90 25.68 5.29
CA LYS A 141 2.84 26.79 5.55
C LYS A 141 4.08 26.30 6.29
N LYS A 142 3.97 25.41 7.26
CA LYS A 142 5.15 24.82 7.93
C LYS A 142 6.09 24.12 6.98
N GLN A 143 5.56 23.51 5.91
CA GLN A 143 6.35 22.72 4.96
C GLN A 143 6.91 23.54 3.81
N PHE A 144 6.20 24.53 3.32
CA PHE A 144 6.51 25.23 2.08
C PHE A 144 6.76 26.71 2.22
N TYR A 145 6.49 27.30 3.40
CA TYR A 145 6.76 28.71 3.62
C TYR A 145 8.27 28.94 3.71
N PRO A 146 8.80 29.95 3.00
CA PRO A 146 10.25 30.19 2.99
C PRO A 146 10.76 30.59 4.38
N GLU A 147 11.93 30.07 4.75
CA GLU A 147 12.62 30.48 5.96
C GLU A 147 13.15 31.91 5.83
N ILE A 148 12.76 32.77 6.75
CA ILE A 148 13.27 34.16 6.79
C ILE A 148 14.61 34.16 7.49
N GLN A 149 15.68 34.53 6.77
CA GLN A 149 16.98 34.68 7.38
C GLN A 149 17.05 35.95 8.23
N PRO A 150 17.73 35.92 9.40
CA PRO A 150 17.87 37.11 10.23
C PRO A 150 18.51 38.27 9.46
N GLY A 151 17.81 39.42 9.40
CA GLY A 151 18.27 40.61 8.68
C GLY A 151 17.75 40.77 7.23
N GLN A 152 16.93 39.84 6.75
CA GLN A 152 16.30 39.94 5.44
C GLN A 152 14.92 40.62 5.58
N GLU A 153 14.80 41.84 5.05
CA GLU A 153 13.51 42.53 4.91
C GLU A 153 12.78 42.01 3.66
N THR A 154 12.03 40.93 3.81
CA THR A 154 11.22 40.39 2.72
C THR A 154 9.77 40.80 2.93
N GLY A 155 9.15 41.42 1.94
CA GLY A 155 7.75 41.81 2.02
C GLY A 155 6.80 40.60 2.09
N SER A 156 5.73 40.71 2.88
CA SER A 156 4.75 39.62 3.08
C SER A 156 4.20 39.07 1.74
N ASN A 157 4.01 39.91 0.75
CA ASN A 157 3.54 39.50 -0.58
C ASN A 157 4.57 38.63 -1.33
N GLN A 158 5.86 38.89 -1.15
CA GLN A 158 6.91 38.07 -1.76
C GLN A 158 6.99 36.69 -1.11
N LEU A 159 6.89 36.64 0.22
CA LEU A 159 6.86 35.36 0.95
C LEU A 159 5.67 34.50 0.54
N GLU A 160 4.50 35.10 0.36
CA GLU A 160 3.32 34.39 -0.11
C GLU A 160 3.48 33.85 -1.55
N GLN A 161 4.07 34.66 -2.44
CA GLN A 161 4.39 34.20 -3.81
C GLN A 161 5.39 33.05 -3.81
N GLU A 162 6.40 33.11 -2.97
CA GLU A 162 7.42 32.06 -2.82
C GLU A 162 6.80 30.76 -2.24
N PHE A 163 5.93 30.89 -1.24
CA PHE A 163 5.14 29.78 -0.73
C PHE A 163 4.32 29.09 -1.83
N GLN A 164 3.56 29.87 -2.61
CA GLN A 164 2.73 29.32 -3.70
C GLN A 164 3.62 28.66 -4.78
N SER A 165 4.78 29.24 -5.08
CA SER A 165 5.75 28.66 -6.02
C SER A 165 6.34 27.34 -5.53
N ASN A 166 6.76 27.28 -4.25
CA ASN A 166 7.31 26.08 -3.63
C ASN A 166 6.28 24.94 -3.62
N TYR A 167 5.05 25.25 -3.18
CA TYR A 167 3.97 24.29 -3.13
C TYR A 167 3.58 23.77 -4.54
N SER A 168 3.46 24.68 -5.51
CA SER A 168 3.17 24.29 -6.91
C SER A 168 4.28 23.42 -7.52
N SER A 169 5.54 23.75 -7.23
CA SER A 169 6.71 22.97 -7.67
C SER A 169 6.70 21.56 -7.08
N PHE A 170 6.39 21.44 -5.80
CA PHE A 170 6.21 20.17 -5.12
C PHE A 170 5.11 19.34 -5.75
N LEU A 171 3.91 19.90 -5.95
CA LEU A 171 2.78 19.20 -6.59
C LEU A 171 3.14 18.71 -7.99
N THR A 172 3.87 19.52 -8.76
CA THR A 172 4.35 19.15 -10.10
C THR A 172 5.37 18.02 -10.04
N ALA A 173 6.36 18.12 -9.14
CA ALA A 173 7.40 17.09 -8.98
C ALA A 173 6.86 15.74 -8.50
N THR A 174 5.85 15.76 -7.61
CA THR A 174 5.20 14.56 -7.09
C THR A 174 4.06 14.04 -7.97
N ASN A 175 3.64 14.81 -8.97
CA ASN A 175 2.47 14.54 -9.81
C ASN A 175 1.18 14.39 -8.99
N LEU A 176 1.03 15.24 -7.97
CA LEU A 176 -0.15 15.31 -7.10
C LEU A 176 -1.03 16.51 -7.45
N THR A 177 -2.32 16.34 -7.29
CA THR A 177 -3.24 17.46 -7.23
C THR A 177 -3.26 18.07 -5.83
N LYS A 178 -3.62 19.35 -5.74
CA LYS A 178 -3.80 20.06 -4.47
C LYS A 178 -4.74 19.28 -3.53
N SER A 179 -5.89 18.86 -4.02
CA SER A 179 -6.89 18.12 -3.22
C SER A 179 -6.38 16.78 -2.70
N GLU A 180 -5.59 16.04 -3.49
CA GLU A 180 -5.00 14.78 -3.05
C GLU A 180 -4.02 15.02 -1.91
N TYR A 181 -3.15 16.02 -2.04
CA TYR A 181 -2.18 16.31 -0.99
C TYR A 181 -2.84 16.84 0.29
N GLU A 182 -3.79 17.76 0.19
CA GLU A 182 -4.57 18.26 1.33
C GLU A 182 -5.36 17.13 2.04
N SER A 183 -5.88 16.17 1.28
CA SER A 183 -6.50 14.97 1.86
C SER A 183 -5.52 14.15 2.68
N ILE A 184 -4.30 13.94 2.15
CA ILE A 184 -3.22 13.23 2.86
C ILE A 184 -2.83 13.97 4.13
N LEU A 185 -2.67 15.29 4.07
CA LEU A 185 -2.40 16.09 5.26
C LEU A 185 -3.50 15.96 6.30
N GLY A 186 -4.76 15.97 5.87
CA GLY A 186 -5.90 15.76 6.78
C GLY A 186 -5.87 14.37 7.44
N GLU A 187 -5.40 13.33 6.75
CA GLU A 187 -5.20 12.00 7.34
C GLU A 187 -4.10 12.03 8.41
N VAL A 188 -2.93 12.60 8.07
CA VAL A 188 -1.78 12.73 8.98
C VAL A 188 -2.14 13.55 10.22
N LEU A 189 -2.82 14.67 10.04
CA LEU A 189 -3.26 15.51 11.16
C LEU A 189 -4.25 14.78 12.08
N ARG A 190 -5.14 13.97 11.50
CA ARG A 190 -6.12 13.17 12.26
C ARG A 190 -5.43 12.11 13.11
N GLU A 191 -4.46 11.40 12.53
CA GLU A 191 -3.63 10.41 13.23
C GLU A 191 -2.79 11.07 14.33
N ARG A 192 -2.19 12.23 14.07
CA ARG A 192 -1.46 13.05 15.06
C ARG A 192 -2.36 13.43 16.23
N LYS A 193 -3.58 13.90 15.97
CA LYS A 193 -4.55 14.25 17.05
C LYS A 193 -4.97 13.02 17.85
N LEU A 194 -5.14 11.88 17.22
CA LEU A 194 -5.39 10.63 17.94
C LEU A 194 -4.21 10.29 18.86
N THR A 195 -2.98 10.37 18.35
CA THR A 195 -1.77 10.13 19.15
C THR A 195 -1.70 11.09 20.35
N LEU A 196 -1.96 12.39 20.13
CA LEU A 196 -1.97 13.37 21.21
C LEU A 196 -3.10 13.12 22.22
N SER A 197 -4.23 12.59 21.81
CA SER A 197 -5.29 12.20 22.74
C SER A 197 -4.87 11.06 23.66
N PHE A 198 -4.18 10.04 23.13
CA PHE A 198 -3.59 8.99 23.95
C PHE A 198 -2.44 9.48 24.80
N PHE A 199 -1.58 10.37 24.28
CA PHE A 199 -0.49 10.99 25.05
C PHE A 199 -1.01 11.68 26.32
N ALA A 200 -2.13 12.36 26.22
CA ALA A 200 -2.76 13.03 27.38
C ALA A 200 -3.29 12.04 28.44
N THR A 201 -3.46 10.77 28.10
CA THR A 201 -3.96 9.73 29.03
C THR A 201 -2.85 8.87 29.63
N ILE A 202 -1.59 9.02 29.18
CA ILE A 202 -0.47 8.28 29.74
C ILE A 202 -0.23 8.70 31.19
N GLU A 203 -0.32 7.73 32.07
CA GLU A 203 -0.05 7.94 33.49
C GLU A 203 1.42 8.31 33.74
N SER A 204 1.66 9.28 34.61
CA SER A 204 2.98 9.68 35.05
C SER A 204 2.86 10.31 36.45
N PRO A 205 3.66 9.86 37.43
CA PRO A 205 4.71 8.83 37.35
C PRO A 205 4.16 7.39 37.22
N GLN A 206 5.00 6.47 36.72
CA GLN A 206 4.71 5.03 36.66
C GLN A 206 5.99 4.20 36.81
N ALA A 207 5.84 2.88 36.98
CA ALA A 207 6.96 1.96 37.08
C ALA A 207 7.79 1.94 35.77
N GLN A 208 9.12 2.03 35.92
CA GLN A 208 10.05 2.01 34.80
C GLN A 208 11.29 1.16 35.11
N THR A 209 11.82 0.52 34.09
CA THR A 209 13.07 -0.23 34.13
C THR A 209 14.16 0.53 33.38
N GLU A 210 15.28 0.77 34.03
CA GLU A 210 16.46 1.33 33.37
C GLU A 210 17.25 0.22 32.69
N ILE A 211 17.57 0.42 31.42
CA ILE A 211 18.21 -0.61 30.62
C ILE A 211 19.42 -0.12 29.85
N ALA A 212 20.31 -1.07 29.53
CA ALA A 212 21.25 -0.98 28.44
C ALA A 212 20.82 -1.95 27.32
N LEU A 213 21.09 -1.58 26.08
CA LEU A 213 20.59 -2.27 24.89
C LEU A 213 21.70 -2.39 23.84
N ILE A 214 21.90 -3.60 23.33
CA ILE A 214 22.68 -3.86 22.11
C ILE A 214 21.71 -4.22 21.00
N VAL A 215 21.81 -3.53 19.87
CA VAL A 215 20.99 -3.77 18.67
C VAL A 215 21.90 -4.30 17.56
N LEU A 216 21.53 -5.42 16.97
CA LEU A 216 22.19 -5.98 15.81
C LEU A 216 21.23 -5.95 14.61
N ASP A 217 21.78 -5.64 13.45
CA ASP A 217 21.08 -5.92 12.22
C ASP A 217 20.89 -7.44 12.09
N ARG A 218 19.68 -7.86 11.73
CA ARG A 218 19.32 -9.27 11.51
C ARG A 218 20.25 -9.99 10.53
N TYR A 219 20.89 -9.24 9.63
CA TYR A 219 21.78 -9.73 8.59
C TYR A 219 23.25 -9.40 8.83
N SER A 220 23.62 -8.99 10.05
CA SER A 220 24.99 -8.53 10.39
C SER A 220 26.09 -9.59 10.26
N GLY A 221 25.75 -10.85 10.01
CA GLY A 221 26.71 -11.94 9.89
C GLY A 221 27.32 -12.42 11.21
N THR A 222 27.10 -11.71 12.32
CA THR A 222 27.53 -12.13 13.66
C THR A 222 26.42 -12.99 14.29
N PRO A 223 26.70 -14.24 14.67
CA PRO A 223 25.71 -15.08 15.32
C PRO A 223 25.31 -14.47 16.69
N PRO A 224 24.02 -14.19 16.93
CA PRO A 224 23.58 -13.56 18.18
C PRO A 224 23.95 -14.33 19.45
N GLU A 225 23.89 -15.65 19.36
CA GLU A 225 24.27 -16.54 20.48
C GLU A 225 25.78 -16.48 20.83
N GLU A 226 26.66 -16.34 19.84
CA GLU A 226 28.06 -16.14 20.03
C GLU A 226 28.34 -14.81 20.74
N LEU A 227 27.64 -13.76 20.28
CA LEU A 227 27.73 -12.44 20.90
C LEU A 227 27.25 -12.48 22.36
N ARG A 228 26.14 -13.18 22.61
CA ARG A 228 25.62 -13.38 23.98
C ARG A 228 26.62 -14.08 24.87
N GLY A 229 27.33 -15.11 24.37
CA GLY A 229 28.43 -15.80 25.10
C GLY A 229 29.63 -14.89 25.36
N ARG A 230 30.00 -14.03 24.42
CA ARG A 230 31.06 -13.03 24.60
C ARG A 230 30.69 -12.00 25.67
N ILE A 231 29.44 -11.56 25.74
CA ILE A 231 28.96 -10.63 26.77
C ILE A 231 29.20 -11.18 28.18
N GLU A 232 29.09 -12.51 28.40
CA GLU A 232 29.36 -13.14 29.71
C GLU A 232 30.83 -13.09 30.12
N THR A 233 31.75 -13.11 29.16
CA THR A 233 33.18 -13.17 29.39
C THR A 233 33.86 -11.82 29.27
N GLU A 234 33.44 -10.96 28.40
CA GLU A 234 34.07 -9.68 28.08
C GLU A 234 33.30 -8.48 28.69
N GLY A 235 32.03 -8.66 29.03
CA GLY A 235 31.16 -7.64 29.60
C GLY A 235 30.28 -6.96 28.55
N PHE A 236 29.11 -6.52 28.99
CA PHE A 236 28.08 -5.91 28.12
C PHE A 236 28.58 -4.61 27.49
N GLU A 237 29.16 -3.73 28.31
CA GLU A 237 29.64 -2.41 27.90
C GLU A 237 30.80 -2.51 26.89
N ALA A 238 31.70 -3.51 27.07
CA ALA A 238 32.81 -3.73 26.14
C ALA A 238 32.31 -4.14 24.75
N ILE A 239 31.36 -5.05 24.69
CA ILE A 239 30.76 -5.50 23.45
C ILE A 239 29.94 -4.37 22.80
N ALA A 240 29.18 -3.59 23.57
CA ALA A 240 28.47 -2.43 23.04
C ALA A 240 29.45 -1.42 22.41
N ALA A 241 30.54 -1.13 23.04
CA ALA A 241 31.59 -0.25 22.51
C ALA A 241 32.23 -0.80 21.23
N GLU A 242 32.51 -2.10 21.15
CA GLU A 242 33.04 -2.77 19.94
C GLU A 242 32.06 -2.58 18.74
N LEU A 243 30.78 -2.62 19.01
CA LEU A 243 29.73 -2.43 18.01
C LEU A 243 29.42 -0.95 17.71
N ASN A 244 30.21 -0.02 18.23
CA ASN A 244 29.99 1.43 18.12
C ASN A 244 28.67 1.93 18.74
N GLN A 245 28.17 1.25 19.77
CA GLN A 245 26.97 1.61 20.52
C GLN A 245 27.29 2.20 21.91
N SER A 246 28.44 2.85 22.03
CA SER A 246 28.96 3.41 23.29
C SER A 246 29.05 2.34 24.43
N ASP A 247 28.37 2.59 25.56
CA ASP A 247 28.22 1.64 26.66
C ASP A 247 26.91 0.84 26.58
N GLY A 248 26.13 1.08 25.54
CA GLY A 248 24.81 0.51 25.35
C GLY A 248 23.70 1.15 26.17
N TYR A 249 23.99 2.21 26.95
CA TYR A 249 22.96 2.86 27.76
C TYR A 249 21.80 3.34 26.91
N PHE A 250 20.58 2.89 27.25
CA PHE A 250 19.36 3.20 26.51
C PHE A 250 18.45 4.16 27.29
N GLY A 251 18.30 3.96 28.60
CA GLY A 251 17.49 4.79 29.46
C GLY A 251 16.35 4.05 30.16
N TRP A 252 15.36 4.81 30.61
CA TRP A 252 14.23 4.32 31.37
C TRP A 252 13.07 3.94 30.46
N VAL A 253 12.56 2.74 30.65
CA VAL A 253 11.53 2.11 29.82
C VAL A 253 10.34 1.71 30.67
N PRO A 254 9.17 2.31 30.52
CA PRO A 254 7.93 1.84 31.15
C PRO A 254 7.35 0.63 30.39
N GLU A 255 6.42 -0.06 31.05
CA GLU A 255 5.72 -1.18 30.44
C GLU A 255 5.02 -0.76 29.13
N LYS A 256 5.08 -1.62 28.12
CA LYS A 256 4.45 -1.46 26.79
C LYS A 256 5.06 -0.37 25.89
N ALA A 257 6.09 0.34 26.30
CA ALA A 257 6.75 1.34 25.44
C ALA A 257 7.52 0.68 24.28
N PHE A 258 8.05 -0.49 24.48
CA PHE A 258 8.83 -1.25 23.50
C PHE A 258 8.37 -2.70 23.48
N PRO A 259 7.39 -3.06 22.65
CA PRO A 259 6.85 -4.42 22.57
C PRO A 259 7.91 -5.48 22.28
N GLU A 260 8.99 -5.10 21.58
CA GLU A 260 10.07 -5.99 21.15
C GLU A 260 10.71 -6.75 22.30
N PHE A 261 10.85 -6.13 23.47
CA PHE A 261 11.48 -6.73 24.64
C PHE A 261 10.66 -6.54 25.93
N ASN A 262 9.40 -6.16 25.80
CA ASN A 262 8.51 -5.93 26.95
C ASN A 262 8.39 -7.14 27.88
N ASP A 263 8.24 -8.34 27.32
CA ASP A 263 8.06 -9.56 28.10
C ASP A 263 9.32 -9.95 28.92
N PHE A 264 10.49 -9.49 28.46
CA PHE A 264 11.73 -9.64 29.24
C PHE A 264 11.80 -8.66 30.39
N LEU A 265 11.38 -7.40 30.19
CA LEU A 265 11.38 -6.37 31.22
C LEU A 265 10.29 -6.54 32.26
N TYR A 266 9.11 -7.01 31.81
CA TYR A 266 7.88 -7.13 32.61
C TYR A 266 7.24 -8.51 32.41
N PRO A 267 7.91 -9.60 32.90
CA PRO A 267 7.47 -10.97 32.65
C PRO A 267 6.15 -11.34 33.35
N SER A 268 5.80 -10.63 34.41
CA SER A 268 4.59 -10.84 35.20
C SER A 268 4.06 -9.49 35.68
N GLU A 269 2.75 -9.31 35.66
CA GLU A 269 2.11 -8.09 36.11
C GLU A 269 2.41 -7.83 37.59
N GLY A 270 3.04 -6.69 37.90
CA GLY A 270 3.37 -6.24 39.26
C GLY A 270 4.64 -6.84 39.87
N GLU A 271 5.43 -7.62 39.15
CA GLU A 271 6.74 -8.06 39.61
C GLU A 271 7.87 -7.13 39.11
N ALA A 272 8.72 -6.69 40.05
CA ALA A 272 9.91 -5.92 39.69
C ALA A 272 10.92 -6.79 38.93
N PRO A 273 11.51 -6.29 37.84
CA PRO A 273 12.50 -7.03 37.07
C PRO A 273 13.77 -7.26 37.89
N LYS A 274 14.44 -8.39 37.61
CA LYS A 274 15.67 -8.75 38.33
C LYS A 274 16.85 -7.93 37.80
N ILE A 275 17.35 -7.00 38.59
CA ILE A 275 18.46 -6.13 38.27
C ILE A 275 19.74 -6.95 37.98
N GLY A 276 20.47 -6.54 36.95
CA GLY A 276 21.69 -7.17 36.46
C GLY A 276 21.45 -8.34 35.49
N THR A 277 20.19 -8.72 35.25
CA THR A 277 19.86 -9.77 34.26
C THR A 277 20.14 -9.27 32.84
N ILE A 278 20.70 -10.16 32.03
CA ILE A 278 20.90 -9.93 30.58
C ILE A 278 20.04 -10.94 29.82
N SER A 279 19.31 -10.46 28.84
CA SER A 279 18.43 -11.32 28.02
C SER A 279 19.24 -12.29 27.15
N ASP A 280 18.63 -13.37 26.74
CA ASP A 280 18.99 -14.07 25.53
C ASP A 280 18.75 -13.16 24.31
N PRO A 281 19.30 -13.46 23.12
CA PRO A 281 19.01 -12.68 21.92
C PRO A 281 17.52 -12.68 21.58
N ILE A 282 16.90 -11.51 21.58
CA ILE A 282 15.50 -11.31 21.25
C ILE A 282 15.43 -10.98 19.75
N ILE A 283 14.98 -11.94 18.95
CA ILE A 283 14.92 -11.82 17.48
C ILE A 283 13.57 -11.27 17.07
N GLN A 284 13.56 -10.11 16.42
CA GLN A 284 12.39 -9.44 15.88
C GLN A 284 12.59 -9.09 14.41
N ASP A 285 11.54 -8.67 13.73
CA ASP A 285 11.66 -8.22 12.33
C ASP A 285 12.53 -6.96 12.18
N SER A 286 12.54 -6.12 13.22
CA SER A 286 13.32 -4.88 13.31
C SER A 286 14.82 -5.09 13.65
N GLY A 287 15.23 -6.32 14.04
CA GLY A 287 16.61 -6.62 14.43
C GLY A 287 16.71 -7.66 15.54
N VAL A 288 17.91 -7.79 16.09
CA VAL A 288 18.18 -8.62 17.26
C VAL A 288 18.56 -7.73 18.41
N PHE A 289 17.94 -7.93 19.57
CA PHE A 289 18.11 -7.12 20.76
C PHE A 289 18.70 -7.97 21.88
N ILE A 290 19.73 -7.46 22.57
CA ILE A 290 20.23 -8.01 23.83
C ILE A 290 20.09 -6.90 24.87
N VAL A 291 19.29 -7.15 25.90
CA VAL A 291 18.88 -6.17 26.91
C VAL A 291 19.53 -6.52 28.25
N LYS A 292 20.11 -5.52 28.91
CA LYS A 292 20.60 -5.61 30.29
C LYS A 292 19.76 -4.71 31.20
N ILE A 293 19.24 -5.26 32.29
CA ILE A 293 18.50 -4.52 33.31
C ILE A 293 19.50 -3.86 34.26
N LEU A 294 19.45 -2.53 34.35
CA LEU A 294 20.34 -1.73 35.19
C LEU A 294 19.72 -1.37 36.54
N SER A 295 18.45 -0.94 36.52
CA SER A 295 17.73 -0.46 37.69
C SER A 295 16.23 -0.56 37.51
N TYR A 296 15.44 -0.35 38.57
CA TYR A 296 13.99 -0.32 38.53
C TYR A 296 13.49 0.74 39.53
N ASP A 297 12.44 1.50 39.09
CA ASP A 297 11.78 2.51 39.91
C ASP A 297 10.28 2.36 39.75
N GLU A 298 9.56 2.18 40.86
CA GLU A 298 8.10 1.99 40.87
C GLU A 298 7.31 3.26 40.52
N SER A 299 7.92 4.45 40.64
CA SER A 299 7.21 5.72 40.54
C SER A 299 8.07 6.83 39.91
N LYS A 300 8.54 6.56 38.71
CA LYS A 300 9.39 7.51 37.96
C LYS A 300 8.56 8.32 36.96
N GLU A 301 8.83 9.61 36.88
CA GLU A 301 8.24 10.48 35.84
C GLU A 301 8.61 9.97 34.44
N VAL A 302 7.61 9.86 33.56
CA VAL A 302 7.84 9.44 32.17
C VAL A 302 8.19 10.66 31.33
N GLU A 303 9.32 10.59 30.65
CA GLU A 303 9.75 11.66 29.74
C GLU A 303 8.84 11.77 28.52
N ASP A 304 8.65 12.97 27.98
CA ASP A 304 7.74 13.24 26.86
C ASP A 304 8.04 12.38 25.61
N PRO A 305 9.29 12.11 25.17
CA PRO A 305 9.55 11.21 24.05
C PRO A 305 9.05 9.79 24.30
N VAL A 306 9.15 9.30 25.54
CA VAL A 306 8.68 7.97 25.94
C VAL A 306 7.16 7.93 26.04
N LYS A 307 6.53 8.99 26.58
CA LYS A 307 5.06 9.16 26.53
C LYS A 307 4.54 9.13 25.09
N TYR A 308 5.25 9.80 24.19
CA TYR A 308 4.87 9.81 22.77
C TYR A 308 4.96 8.42 22.15
N LYS A 309 6.03 7.67 22.49
CA LYS A 309 6.18 6.27 22.06
C LYS A 309 5.03 5.39 22.57
N LEU A 310 4.68 5.49 23.87
CA LEU A 310 3.53 4.80 24.45
C LEU A 310 2.22 5.17 23.75
N ALA A 311 2.01 6.45 23.46
CA ALA A 311 0.84 6.90 22.73
C ALA A 311 0.76 6.31 21.32
N MET A 312 1.89 6.21 20.61
CA MET A 312 1.95 5.57 19.30
C MET A 312 1.60 4.06 19.37
N GLU A 313 2.09 3.35 20.39
CA GLU A 313 1.74 1.94 20.60
C GLU A 313 0.25 1.78 20.97
N ALA A 314 -0.30 2.70 21.76
CA ALA A 314 -1.73 2.74 22.05
C ALA A 314 -2.59 2.98 20.78
N VAL A 315 -2.13 3.84 19.85
CA VAL A 315 -2.78 4.04 18.54
C VAL A 315 -2.76 2.74 17.73
N LYS A 316 -1.62 2.06 17.64
CA LYS A 316 -1.51 0.77 16.93
C LYS A 316 -2.46 -0.27 17.51
N THR A 317 -2.49 -0.38 18.84
CA THR A 317 -3.39 -1.29 19.55
C THR A 317 -4.86 -0.94 19.27
N TRP A 318 -5.23 0.34 19.32
CA TRP A 318 -6.56 0.79 18.96
C TRP A 318 -6.93 0.45 17.52
N GLN A 319 -6.04 0.71 16.56
CA GLN A 319 -6.24 0.37 15.16
C GLN A 319 -6.43 -1.13 14.94
N ALA A 320 -5.59 -1.96 15.57
CA ALA A 320 -5.70 -3.41 15.50
C ALA A 320 -7.03 -3.91 16.07
N THR A 321 -7.45 -3.38 17.23
CA THR A 321 -8.73 -3.70 17.86
C THR A 321 -9.91 -3.30 16.99
N GLN A 322 -9.89 -2.11 16.39
CA GLN A 322 -10.96 -1.67 15.49
C GLN A 322 -11.04 -2.55 14.23
N LEU A 323 -9.90 -2.93 13.67
CA LEU A 323 -9.83 -3.82 12.52
C LEU A 323 -10.37 -5.22 12.85
N GLN A 324 -9.97 -5.77 13.98
CA GLN A 324 -10.44 -7.07 14.45
C GLN A 324 -11.96 -7.06 14.67
N THR A 325 -12.44 -6.14 15.51
CA THR A 325 -13.89 -5.99 15.78
C THR A 325 -14.66 -5.76 14.49
N GLY A 326 -14.13 -4.91 13.58
CA GLY A 326 -14.77 -4.65 12.31
C GLY A 326 -14.87 -5.85 11.39
N SER A 327 -13.87 -6.73 11.44
CA SER A 327 -13.87 -7.97 10.68
C SER A 327 -14.83 -8.99 11.26
N GLU A 328 -14.88 -9.14 12.60
CA GLU A 328 -15.78 -10.04 13.31
C GLU A 328 -17.25 -9.62 13.14
N ASP A 329 -17.55 -8.34 13.25
CA ASP A 329 -18.90 -7.77 13.07
C ASP A 329 -19.29 -7.59 11.59
N GLY A 330 -18.37 -7.79 10.66
CA GLY A 330 -18.61 -7.74 9.21
C GLY A 330 -18.74 -6.35 8.62
N TRP A 331 -18.42 -5.27 9.37
CA TRP A 331 -18.39 -3.90 8.83
C TRP A 331 -17.03 -3.52 8.24
N VAL A 332 -15.97 -4.32 8.44
CA VAL A 332 -14.74 -4.30 7.65
C VAL A 332 -14.70 -5.57 6.80
N LYS A 333 -14.49 -5.41 5.50
CA LYS A 333 -14.34 -6.52 4.56
C LYS A 333 -13.06 -6.33 3.77
N ILE A 334 -12.20 -7.32 3.76
CA ILE A 334 -10.98 -7.35 2.96
C ILE A 334 -11.17 -8.43 1.90
N ASN A 335 -11.16 -8.01 0.64
CA ASN A 335 -11.28 -8.89 -0.51
C ASN A 335 -10.06 -8.68 -1.43
N PHE A 336 -8.89 -9.03 -0.93
CA PHE A 336 -7.63 -8.84 -1.63
C PHE A 336 -6.85 -10.16 -1.63
N ASN A 337 -6.71 -10.76 -2.82
CA ASN A 337 -6.07 -12.04 -3.06
C ASN A 337 -4.85 -11.89 -3.98
N SER A 338 -4.18 -13.00 -4.27
CA SER A 338 -2.98 -13.04 -5.10
C SER A 338 -3.17 -12.46 -6.50
N ASP A 339 -4.34 -12.66 -7.13
CA ASP A 339 -4.60 -12.13 -8.48
C ASP A 339 -4.73 -10.61 -8.47
N LYS A 340 -5.44 -10.08 -7.49
CA LYS A 340 -5.58 -8.63 -7.28
C LYS A 340 -4.25 -7.99 -6.93
N TYR A 341 -3.49 -8.64 -6.07
CA TYR A 341 -2.13 -8.22 -5.72
C TYR A 341 -1.23 -8.14 -6.98
N ALA A 342 -1.21 -9.21 -7.78
CA ALA A 342 -0.41 -9.25 -9.01
C ALA A 342 -0.82 -8.15 -9.99
N TRP A 343 -2.13 -7.90 -10.12
CA TRP A 343 -2.64 -6.83 -10.98
C TRP A 343 -2.20 -5.45 -10.48
N VAL A 344 -2.38 -5.14 -9.19
CA VAL A 344 -1.97 -3.85 -8.59
C VAL A 344 -0.47 -3.63 -8.77
N THR A 345 0.35 -4.64 -8.44
CA THR A 345 1.80 -4.58 -8.59
C THR A 345 2.22 -4.31 -10.04
N ASN A 346 1.56 -4.96 -11.01
CA ASN A 346 1.83 -4.75 -12.42
C ASN A 346 1.45 -3.32 -12.86
N GLN A 347 0.29 -2.81 -12.43
CA GLN A 347 -0.16 -1.45 -12.76
C GLN A 347 0.78 -0.39 -12.17
N VAL A 348 1.22 -0.57 -10.93
CA VAL A 348 2.18 0.33 -10.29
C VAL A 348 3.52 0.33 -11.03
N LYS A 349 4.03 -0.83 -11.46
CA LYS A 349 5.26 -0.94 -12.26
C LYS A 349 5.14 -0.29 -13.63
N LEU A 350 4.01 -0.50 -14.33
CA LEU A 350 3.78 0.08 -15.66
C LEU A 350 3.70 1.60 -15.66
N THR A 351 3.32 2.18 -14.55
CA THR A 351 3.10 3.61 -14.41
C THR A 351 4.18 4.31 -13.57
N ALA A 352 5.11 3.53 -13.02
CA ALA A 352 6.32 4.09 -12.45
C ALA A 352 7.08 4.87 -13.53
N PRO A 353 7.49 6.11 -13.29
CA PRO A 353 8.32 6.83 -14.23
C PRO A 353 9.61 6.06 -14.48
N ARG A 354 9.99 5.96 -15.74
CA ARG A 354 11.25 5.35 -16.12
C ARG A 354 12.38 6.17 -15.52
N THR A 355 13.22 5.54 -14.70
CA THR A 355 14.53 6.10 -14.36
C THR A 355 15.30 6.18 -15.67
N ASN A 356 15.60 7.40 -16.13
CA ASN A 356 16.59 7.58 -17.18
C ASN A 356 17.94 7.18 -16.57
N ASN A 357 18.38 5.96 -16.87
CA ASN A 357 19.77 5.55 -16.68
C ASN A 357 20.64 6.24 -17.71
#